data_f6358fbe7b0b5765b652a94d28dc55d6
#
_entry.id   f6358fbe7b0b5765b652a94d28dc55d6
#
_cell.length_a   1.000
_cell.length_b   1.000
_cell.length_c   1.000
_cell.angle_alpha   90.00
_cell.angle_beta   90.00
_cell.angle_gamma   90.00
#
_symmetry.space_group_name_H-M   'P 1'
#
loop_
_entity.id
_entity.type
_entity.pdbx_description
1 polymer ?
#
loop_
_entity_poly.entity_id
_entity_poly.type
_entity_poly.pdbx_seq_one_letter_code
_entity_poly.pdbx_strand_id
1 'polypeptide(L)'
;MIDYSKVDFSKILKRYDVESQNETTPEAVAKNMLPKDPVLYKVAEAVLYMKFKDVGPATAEALKTKDALDIINNGLVVGMECVAKLYAEHIYYLPEIMMAAKTMEIGIALAEKQIPGGRSTKGTVVMHAAEGDPHDIGKNIAAVMMRSSGYTVVDMGKDVAVDDVVAKVKEVKPFMVTGTALMTTTMTAFPRAASKLTAAGINIPFMAAGGAVNRDFAESFDLGIYSEKAPQTPPIADKILEGYDWKKIRAEWDDIVGA
;
A
#
# COMPACT_ATOMS: atom_id res chain seq x y z
N MET A 1 14.01 -28.92 -37.29
CA MET A 1 12.61 -28.98 -36.86
C MET A 1 12.61 -29.59 -35.45
N ILE A 2 12.09 -28.91 -34.45
CA ILE A 2 12.04 -29.42 -33.07
C ILE A 2 11.00 -30.53 -33.03
N ASP A 3 11.40 -31.70 -32.50
CA ASP A 3 10.47 -32.83 -32.33
C ASP A 3 9.67 -32.64 -31.04
N TYR A 4 8.49 -32.06 -31.16
CA TYR A 4 7.60 -31.77 -30.03
C TYR A 4 7.04 -33.03 -29.33
N SER A 5 7.15 -34.22 -29.93
CA SER A 5 6.70 -35.48 -29.32
C SER A 5 7.56 -35.87 -28.10
N LYS A 6 8.77 -35.29 -27.97
CA LYS A 6 9.72 -35.55 -26.88
C LYS A 6 9.70 -34.43 -25.81
N VAL A 7 8.85 -33.42 -25.98
CA VAL A 7 8.75 -32.32 -25.03
C VAL A 7 7.72 -32.66 -23.95
N ASP A 8 8.16 -32.76 -22.73
CA ASP A 8 7.27 -32.92 -21.57
C ASP A 8 6.67 -31.58 -21.19
N PHE A 9 5.49 -31.27 -21.72
CA PHE A 9 4.78 -30.02 -21.47
C PHE A 9 4.38 -29.85 -20.02
N SER A 10 4.29 -30.93 -19.21
CA SER A 10 3.99 -30.82 -17.80
C SER A 10 5.14 -30.15 -17.02
N LYS A 11 6.36 -30.25 -17.53
CA LYS A 11 7.55 -29.57 -16.98
C LYS A 11 7.67 -28.12 -17.44
N ILE A 12 7.18 -27.78 -18.64
CA ILE A 12 7.21 -26.40 -19.16
C ILE A 12 6.19 -25.52 -18.44
N LEU A 13 5.05 -26.10 -18.03
CA LEU A 13 4.00 -25.40 -17.31
C LEU A 13 4.20 -25.36 -15.79
N LYS A 14 5.16 -26.12 -15.24
CA LYS A 14 5.54 -25.99 -13.83
C LYS A 14 6.39 -24.73 -13.66
N ARG A 15 5.89 -23.80 -12.90
CA ARG A 15 6.68 -22.67 -12.40
C ARG A 15 7.66 -23.19 -11.36
N TYR A 16 8.88 -23.51 -11.78
CA TYR A 16 9.96 -23.99 -10.89
C TYR A 16 10.37 -22.97 -9.82
N ASP A 17 10.04 -21.70 -10.01
CA ASP A 17 10.22 -20.61 -9.07
C ASP A 17 9.25 -20.65 -7.87
N VAL A 18 8.17 -21.43 -7.96
CA VAL A 18 7.14 -21.55 -6.90
C VAL A 18 7.39 -22.78 -6.00
N GLU A 19 8.21 -23.75 -6.42
CA GLU A 19 8.63 -24.88 -5.56
C GLU A 19 9.77 -24.48 -4.59
N SER A 20 10.21 -23.23 -4.56
CA SER A 20 11.15 -22.78 -3.55
C SER A 20 10.44 -22.64 -2.19
N GLN A 21 10.49 -23.67 -1.37
CA GLN A 21 10.69 -23.67 0.08
C GLN A 21 10.10 -22.49 0.90
N ASN A 22 9.02 -21.83 0.47
CA ASN A 22 8.33 -20.90 1.33
C ASN A 22 7.40 -21.70 2.23
N GLU A 23 7.82 -21.97 3.46
CA GLU A 23 6.98 -22.43 4.58
C GLU A 23 5.89 -21.43 4.93
N THR A 24 5.78 -20.32 4.20
CA THR A 24 4.80 -19.26 4.42
C THR A 24 3.47 -19.65 3.80
N THR A 25 2.53 -20.03 4.64
CA THR A 25 1.14 -20.26 4.27
C THR A 25 0.24 -19.25 4.98
N PRO A 26 -0.98 -19.00 4.50
CA PRO A 26 -1.94 -18.15 5.21
C PRO A 26 -2.14 -18.58 6.67
N GLU A 27 -2.12 -19.89 6.95
CA GLU A 27 -2.24 -20.45 8.29
C GLU A 27 -1.01 -20.17 9.15
N ALA A 28 0.20 -20.24 8.58
CA ALA A 28 1.43 -19.91 9.30
C ALA A 28 1.48 -18.41 9.63
N VAL A 29 1.09 -17.55 8.70
CA VAL A 29 0.98 -16.11 8.92
C VAL A 29 -0.09 -15.81 9.99
N ALA A 30 -1.26 -16.43 9.90
CA ALA A 30 -2.32 -16.31 10.90
C ALA A 30 -1.81 -16.66 12.30
N LYS A 31 -1.15 -17.81 12.46
CA LYS A 31 -0.61 -18.27 13.74
C LYS A 31 0.41 -17.32 14.35
N ASN A 32 1.23 -16.69 13.52
CA ASN A 32 2.35 -15.87 13.97
C ASN A 32 1.98 -14.39 14.16
N MET A 33 1.05 -13.85 13.39
CA MET A 33 0.77 -12.41 13.33
C MET A 33 -0.59 -12.02 13.89
N LEU A 34 -1.60 -12.90 13.84
CA LEU A 34 -2.93 -12.54 14.34
C LEU A 34 -2.92 -12.28 15.85
N PRO A 35 -3.78 -11.37 16.35
CA PRO A 35 -3.86 -11.01 17.76
C PRO A 35 -4.14 -12.24 18.61
N LYS A 36 -3.56 -12.30 19.82
CA LYS A 36 -3.86 -13.37 20.80
C LYS A 36 -5.22 -13.21 21.47
N ASP A 37 -5.76 -11.99 21.48
CA ASP A 37 -7.11 -11.71 22.02
C ASP A 37 -8.16 -12.36 21.13
N PRO A 38 -9.03 -13.25 21.66
CA PRO A 38 -9.96 -14.03 20.83
C PRO A 38 -10.96 -13.19 20.02
N VAL A 39 -11.29 -12.00 20.53
CA VAL A 39 -12.25 -11.10 19.88
C VAL A 39 -11.60 -10.37 18.72
N LEU A 40 -10.41 -9.82 18.95
CA LEU A 40 -9.61 -9.16 17.90
C LEU A 40 -9.11 -10.16 16.85
N TYR A 41 -8.79 -11.39 17.28
CA TYR A 41 -8.43 -12.49 16.38
C TYR A 41 -9.50 -12.71 15.30
N LYS A 42 -10.78 -12.83 15.71
CA LYS A 42 -11.90 -13.06 14.77
C LYS A 42 -12.04 -11.92 13.76
N VAL A 43 -11.83 -10.68 14.20
CA VAL A 43 -11.88 -9.50 13.33
C VAL A 43 -10.73 -9.54 12.33
N ALA A 44 -9.49 -9.76 12.78
CA ALA A 44 -8.31 -9.82 11.94
C ALA A 44 -8.35 -11.03 10.97
N GLU A 45 -8.79 -12.19 11.46
CA GLU A 45 -8.99 -13.39 10.64
C GLU A 45 -10.01 -13.18 9.52
N ALA A 46 -11.08 -12.45 9.79
CA ALA A 46 -12.08 -12.13 8.79
C ALA A 46 -11.50 -11.29 7.65
N VAL A 47 -10.57 -10.38 7.93
CA VAL A 47 -9.85 -9.60 6.91
C VAL A 47 -8.87 -10.50 6.15
N LEU A 48 -8.02 -11.25 6.86
CA LEU A 48 -7.01 -12.13 6.27
C LEU A 48 -7.62 -13.12 5.25
N TYR A 49 -8.75 -13.73 5.59
CA TYR A 49 -9.45 -14.70 4.74
C TYR A 49 -10.62 -14.12 3.96
N MET A 50 -10.71 -12.78 3.85
CA MET A 50 -11.72 -12.07 3.03
C MET A 50 -13.17 -12.49 3.34
N LYS A 51 -13.47 -12.73 4.61
CA LYS A 51 -14.79 -13.21 5.09
C LYS A 51 -15.77 -12.03 5.20
N PHE A 52 -16.26 -11.52 4.07
CA PHE A 52 -17.16 -10.34 4.00
C PHE A 52 -18.38 -10.40 4.91
N LYS A 53 -18.96 -11.60 5.06
CA LYS A 53 -20.17 -11.80 5.87
C LYS A 53 -19.88 -11.82 7.36
N ASP A 54 -18.66 -12.17 7.74
CA ASP A 54 -18.27 -12.42 9.13
C ASP A 54 -17.64 -11.19 9.79
N VAL A 55 -16.97 -10.31 9.02
CA VAL A 55 -16.28 -9.14 9.57
C VAL A 55 -17.22 -8.18 10.30
N GLY A 56 -18.42 -7.92 9.76
CA GLY A 56 -19.42 -7.08 10.41
C GLY A 56 -19.87 -7.62 11.77
N PRO A 57 -20.38 -8.86 11.86
CA PRO A 57 -20.70 -9.52 13.12
C PRO A 57 -19.52 -9.59 14.09
N ALA A 58 -18.30 -9.92 13.62
CA ALA A 58 -17.11 -9.97 14.47
C ALA A 58 -16.76 -8.59 15.05
N THR A 59 -16.82 -7.53 14.24
CA THR A 59 -16.60 -6.15 14.68
C THR A 59 -17.68 -5.71 15.68
N ALA A 60 -18.95 -6.02 15.42
CA ALA A 60 -20.05 -5.69 16.33
C ALA A 60 -19.91 -6.40 17.68
N GLU A 61 -19.46 -7.64 17.70
CA GLU A 61 -19.18 -8.39 18.94
C GLU A 61 -17.99 -7.76 19.68
N ALA A 62 -16.92 -7.38 18.95
CA ALA A 62 -15.76 -6.73 19.52
C ALA A 62 -16.10 -5.39 20.18
N LEU A 63 -16.97 -4.59 19.58
CA LEU A 63 -17.44 -3.31 20.12
C LEU A 63 -18.18 -3.41 21.46
N LYS A 64 -18.61 -4.59 21.89
CA LYS A 64 -19.20 -4.76 23.21
C LYS A 64 -18.18 -4.72 24.34
N THR A 65 -16.92 -5.00 24.06
CA THR A 65 -15.86 -5.18 25.08
C THR A 65 -14.58 -4.42 24.80
N LYS A 66 -14.43 -3.87 23.60
CA LYS A 66 -13.22 -3.18 23.13
C LYS A 66 -13.56 -1.78 22.61
N ASP A 67 -12.59 -0.88 22.71
CA ASP A 67 -12.66 0.42 22.08
C ASP A 67 -12.58 0.31 20.55
N ALA A 68 -13.28 1.20 19.85
CA ALA A 68 -13.37 1.17 18.39
C ALA A 68 -11.99 1.37 17.71
N LEU A 69 -11.11 2.21 18.28
CA LEU A 69 -9.76 2.40 17.76
C LEU A 69 -8.89 1.15 18.00
N ASP A 70 -9.05 0.47 19.15
CA ASP A 70 -8.38 -0.79 19.42
C ASP A 70 -8.76 -1.87 18.39
N ILE A 71 -10.06 -1.99 18.08
CA ILE A 71 -10.56 -2.92 17.04
C ILE A 71 -9.99 -2.59 15.67
N ILE A 72 -9.95 -1.31 15.32
CA ILE A 72 -9.39 -0.89 14.02
C ILE A 72 -7.89 -1.21 13.97
N ASN A 73 -7.11 -0.75 14.97
CA ASN A 73 -5.65 -0.83 14.91
C ASN A 73 -5.12 -2.25 15.18
N ASN A 74 -5.66 -2.93 16.18
CA ASN A 74 -5.17 -4.23 16.64
C ASN A 74 -6.01 -5.42 16.13
N GLY A 75 -7.06 -5.15 15.37
CA GLY A 75 -7.89 -6.16 14.70
C GLY A 75 -7.81 -6.03 13.18
N LEU A 76 -8.51 -5.05 12.62
CA LEU A 76 -8.67 -4.88 11.17
C LEU A 76 -7.35 -4.60 10.46
N VAL A 77 -6.52 -3.70 11.01
CA VAL A 77 -5.19 -3.35 10.42
C VAL A 77 -4.26 -4.55 10.46
N VAL A 78 -4.20 -5.28 11.57
CA VAL A 78 -3.34 -6.48 11.69
C VAL A 78 -3.75 -7.55 10.67
N GLY A 79 -5.05 -7.73 10.43
CA GLY A 79 -5.54 -8.62 9.36
C GLY A 79 -5.03 -8.19 7.97
N MET A 80 -5.02 -6.88 7.69
CA MET A 80 -4.50 -6.36 6.42
C MET A 80 -2.97 -6.44 6.32
N GLU A 81 -2.23 -6.30 7.42
CA GLU A 81 -0.78 -6.53 7.47
C GLU A 81 -0.42 -7.98 7.10
N CYS A 82 -1.22 -8.95 7.58
CA CYS A 82 -1.08 -10.35 7.16
C CYS A 82 -1.28 -10.52 5.65
N VAL A 83 -2.30 -9.87 5.08
CA VAL A 83 -2.56 -9.87 3.63
C VAL A 83 -1.41 -9.24 2.87
N ALA A 84 -0.88 -8.11 3.33
CA ALA A 84 0.26 -7.43 2.73
C ALA A 84 1.51 -8.32 2.71
N LYS A 85 1.77 -9.05 3.80
CA LYS A 85 2.87 -10.03 3.87
C LYS A 85 2.69 -11.15 2.85
N LEU A 86 1.51 -11.76 2.78
CA LEU A 86 1.22 -12.84 1.83
C LEU A 86 1.34 -12.37 0.37
N TYR A 87 0.99 -11.11 0.10
CA TYR A 87 1.18 -10.50 -1.21
C TYR A 87 2.67 -10.28 -1.52
N ALA A 88 3.46 -9.77 -0.58
CA ALA A 88 4.90 -9.57 -0.76
C ALA A 88 5.63 -10.90 -1.05
N GLU A 89 5.14 -12.01 -0.48
CA GLU A 89 5.67 -13.35 -0.70
C GLU A 89 5.00 -14.10 -1.87
N HIS A 90 4.22 -13.42 -2.70
CA HIS A 90 3.55 -13.95 -3.89
C HIS A 90 2.59 -15.13 -3.63
N ILE A 91 2.01 -15.21 -2.43
CA ILE A 91 0.98 -16.19 -2.03
C ILE A 91 -0.41 -15.62 -2.31
N TYR A 92 -0.64 -14.36 -1.92
CA TYR A 92 -1.81 -13.59 -2.33
C TYR A 92 -1.47 -12.70 -3.52
N TYR A 93 -2.48 -12.41 -4.32
CA TYR A 93 -2.39 -11.59 -5.53
C TYR A 93 -3.34 -10.40 -5.43
N LEU A 94 -3.45 -9.61 -6.50
CA LEU A 94 -4.28 -8.41 -6.53
C LEU A 94 -5.75 -8.64 -6.12
N PRO A 95 -6.44 -9.70 -6.58
CA PRO A 95 -7.82 -9.94 -6.17
C PRO A 95 -7.98 -10.11 -4.66
N GLU A 96 -7.07 -10.86 -4.01
CA GLU A 96 -7.11 -11.08 -2.56
C GLU A 96 -6.92 -9.77 -1.78
N ILE A 97 -6.00 -8.91 -2.22
CA ILE A 97 -5.80 -7.58 -1.59
C ILE A 97 -7.06 -6.74 -1.69
N MET A 98 -7.65 -6.66 -2.88
CA MET A 98 -8.86 -5.86 -3.11
C MET A 98 -10.04 -6.38 -2.26
N MET A 99 -10.18 -7.69 -2.17
CA MET A 99 -11.21 -8.33 -1.35
C MET A 99 -10.97 -8.11 0.14
N ALA A 100 -9.74 -8.29 0.62
CA ALA A 100 -9.38 -8.05 2.02
C ALA A 100 -9.61 -6.59 2.41
N ALA A 101 -9.20 -5.63 1.57
CA ALA A 101 -9.45 -4.21 1.78
C ALA A 101 -10.95 -3.91 1.88
N LYS A 102 -11.75 -4.47 0.99
CA LYS A 102 -13.21 -4.30 1.03
C LYS A 102 -13.80 -4.90 2.31
N THR A 103 -13.30 -6.03 2.76
CA THR A 103 -13.68 -6.66 4.03
C THR A 103 -13.34 -5.73 5.20
N MET A 104 -12.13 -5.19 5.21
CA MET A 104 -11.66 -4.24 6.24
C MET A 104 -12.51 -2.97 6.27
N GLU A 105 -12.86 -2.38 5.11
CA GLU A 105 -13.71 -1.19 5.01
C GLU A 105 -15.08 -1.39 5.71
N ILE A 106 -15.67 -2.59 5.59
CA ILE A 106 -16.94 -2.93 6.27
C ILE A 106 -16.77 -2.85 7.80
N GLY A 107 -15.67 -3.42 8.32
CA GLY A 107 -15.37 -3.36 9.74
C GLY A 107 -15.11 -1.94 10.23
N ILE A 108 -14.31 -1.18 9.49
CA ILE A 108 -14.01 0.24 9.81
C ILE A 108 -15.29 1.06 9.86
N ALA A 109 -16.14 0.98 8.83
CA ALA A 109 -17.39 1.75 8.76
C ALA A 109 -18.34 1.46 9.94
N LEU A 110 -18.28 0.26 10.51
CA LEU A 110 -19.03 -0.10 11.70
C LEU A 110 -18.39 0.47 12.97
N ALA A 111 -17.08 0.34 13.13
CA ALA A 111 -16.35 0.81 14.29
C ALA A 111 -16.34 2.34 14.40
N GLU A 112 -16.16 3.06 13.29
CA GLU A 112 -16.12 4.52 13.24
C GLU A 112 -17.41 5.19 13.77
N LYS A 113 -18.56 4.52 13.67
CA LYS A 113 -19.82 5.03 14.24
C LYS A 113 -19.78 5.19 15.76
N GLN A 114 -18.87 4.51 16.43
CA GLN A 114 -18.68 4.57 17.88
C GLN A 114 -17.59 5.57 18.30
N ILE A 115 -16.92 6.23 17.34
CA ILE A 115 -15.86 7.21 17.64
C ILE A 115 -16.45 8.61 17.67
N PRO A 116 -16.52 9.27 18.84
CA PRO A 116 -17.01 10.66 18.94
C PRO A 116 -16.09 11.59 18.14
N GLY A 117 -16.64 12.36 17.20
CA GLY A 117 -15.87 13.29 16.36
C GLY A 117 -15.17 12.67 15.15
N GLY A 118 -15.33 11.36 14.93
CA GLY A 118 -14.73 10.63 13.80
C GLY A 118 -13.28 10.19 14.06
N ARG A 119 -12.76 9.38 13.13
CA ARG A 119 -11.38 8.88 13.22
C ARG A 119 -10.37 9.97 12.84
N SER A 120 -9.43 10.24 13.73
CA SER A 120 -8.23 11.00 13.37
C SER A 120 -7.36 10.16 12.43
N THR A 121 -6.94 10.73 11.30
CA THR A 121 -6.02 10.07 10.38
C THR A 121 -4.57 10.45 10.72
N LYS A 122 -3.62 9.57 10.39
CA LYS A 122 -2.18 9.82 10.58
C LYS A 122 -1.71 11.05 9.78
N GLY A 123 -2.30 11.28 8.61
CA GLY A 123 -1.97 12.39 7.72
C GLY A 123 -2.57 12.18 6.33
N THR A 124 -2.41 13.19 5.47
CA THR A 124 -2.93 13.15 4.09
C THR A 124 -1.81 12.96 3.09
N VAL A 125 -2.01 12.04 2.14
CA VAL A 125 -1.15 11.82 0.97
C VAL A 125 -1.93 12.09 -0.31
N VAL A 126 -1.25 12.65 -1.32
CA VAL A 126 -1.78 12.76 -2.69
C VAL A 126 -1.16 11.64 -3.51
N MET A 127 -1.99 10.89 -4.25
CA MET A 127 -1.55 9.79 -5.10
C MET A 127 -2.08 9.95 -6.51
N HIS A 128 -1.23 9.70 -7.52
CA HIS A 128 -1.60 9.80 -8.92
C HIS A 128 -0.78 8.85 -9.79
N ALA A 129 -1.30 8.50 -10.98
CA ALA A 129 -0.46 7.99 -12.06
C ALA A 129 0.01 9.15 -12.93
N ALA A 130 1.24 9.05 -13.45
CA ALA A 130 1.92 10.12 -14.18
C ALA A 130 1.11 10.64 -15.37
N GLU A 131 1.36 11.88 -15.75
CA GLU A 131 0.82 12.48 -16.98
C GLU A 131 1.16 11.61 -18.19
N GLY A 132 0.14 11.22 -18.97
CA GLY A 132 0.24 10.32 -20.10
C GLY A 132 0.25 8.84 -19.75
N ASP A 133 0.19 8.46 -18.46
CA ASP A 133 0.20 7.04 -18.05
C ASP A 133 -1.21 6.52 -17.73
N PRO A 134 -1.75 5.58 -18.53
CA PRO A 134 -3.07 5.02 -18.28
C PRO A 134 -3.09 3.93 -17.19
N HIS A 135 -1.93 3.54 -16.66
CA HIS A 135 -1.79 2.41 -15.75
C HIS A 135 -1.92 2.86 -14.29
N ASP A 136 -2.93 2.38 -13.57
CA ASP A 136 -3.21 2.77 -12.19
C ASP A 136 -3.34 1.60 -11.20
N ILE A 137 -3.19 0.36 -11.64
CA ILE A 137 -3.37 -0.82 -10.77
C ILE A 137 -2.41 -0.77 -9.58
N GLY A 138 -1.11 -0.54 -9.82
CA GLY A 138 -0.11 -0.45 -8.74
C GLY A 138 -0.41 0.68 -7.76
N LYS A 139 -0.82 1.85 -8.28
CA LYS A 139 -1.26 2.98 -7.46
C LYS A 139 -2.47 2.62 -6.59
N ASN A 140 -3.45 1.93 -7.16
CA ASN A 140 -4.66 1.55 -6.44
C ASN A 140 -4.35 0.58 -5.28
N ILE A 141 -3.42 -0.37 -5.48
CA ILE A 141 -2.94 -1.25 -4.41
C ILE A 141 -2.28 -0.44 -3.29
N ALA A 142 -1.35 0.46 -3.63
CA ALA A 142 -0.68 1.31 -2.67
C ALA A 142 -1.67 2.22 -1.92
N ALA A 143 -2.68 2.78 -2.61
CA ALA A 143 -3.75 3.57 -2.01
C ALA A 143 -4.57 2.79 -0.99
N VAL A 144 -4.89 1.52 -1.30
CA VAL A 144 -5.57 0.62 -0.35
C VAL A 144 -4.72 0.40 0.88
N MET A 145 -3.42 0.10 0.72
CA MET A 145 -2.51 -0.14 1.84
C MET A 145 -2.34 1.11 2.71
N MET A 146 -2.24 2.29 2.09
CA MET A 146 -2.16 3.55 2.82
C MET A 146 -3.44 3.83 3.63
N ARG A 147 -4.63 3.65 3.03
CA ARG A 147 -5.91 3.79 3.76
C ARG A 147 -6.00 2.80 4.93
N SER A 148 -5.61 1.55 4.69
CA SER A 148 -5.60 0.50 5.71
C SER A 148 -4.64 0.82 6.87
N SER A 149 -3.53 1.49 6.59
CA SER A 149 -2.56 1.94 7.60
C SER A 149 -2.96 3.25 8.30
N GLY A 150 -4.14 3.78 8.04
CA GLY A 150 -4.70 4.95 8.75
C GLY A 150 -4.42 6.30 8.11
N TYR A 151 -4.03 6.35 6.84
CA TYR A 151 -3.82 7.59 6.09
C TYR A 151 -5.07 8.03 5.34
N THR A 152 -5.24 9.34 5.19
CA THR A 152 -6.17 9.90 4.21
C THR A 152 -5.48 9.92 2.84
N VAL A 153 -6.09 9.27 1.85
CA VAL A 153 -5.58 9.21 0.49
C VAL A 153 -6.45 10.05 -0.43
N VAL A 154 -5.88 11.13 -0.97
CA VAL A 154 -6.44 11.91 -2.07
C VAL A 154 -5.94 11.29 -3.37
N ASP A 155 -6.78 10.43 -3.95
CA ASP A 155 -6.48 9.72 -5.19
C ASP A 155 -6.93 10.57 -6.38
N MET A 156 -5.99 11.00 -7.21
CA MET A 156 -6.27 11.82 -8.39
C MET A 156 -6.52 10.97 -9.65
N GLY A 157 -6.39 9.64 -9.55
CA GLY A 157 -6.59 8.76 -10.69
C GLY A 157 -5.33 8.61 -11.55
N LYS A 158 -5.53 8.47 -12.85
CA LYS A 158 -4.49 8.21 -13.85
C LYS A 158 -4.40 9.32 -14.87
N ASP A 159 -3.29 9.39 -15.61
CA ASP A 159 -3.03 10.43 -16.63
C ASP A 159 -3.23 11.83 -16.06
N VAL A 160 -2.60 12.11 -14.91
CA VAL A 160 -2.81 13.36 -14.20
C VAL A 160 -1.76 14.37 -14.63
N ALA A 161 -2.20 15.50 -15.17
CA ALA A 161 -1.32 16.59 -15.60
C ALA A 161 -0.47 17.11 -14.44
N VAL A 162 0.79 17.41 -14.71
CA VAL A 162 1.74 17.92 -13.70
C VAL A 162 1.20 19.14 -12.97
N ASP A 163 0.53 20.06 -13.68
CA ASP A 163 -0.03 21.26 -13.07
C ASP A 163 -1.20 20.96 -12.11
N ASP A 164 -2.00 19.95 -12.41
CA ASP A 164 -3.09 19.50 -11.55
C ASP A 164 -2.56 18.85 -10.26
N VAL A 165 -1.47 18.08 -10.34
CA VAL A 165 -0.77 17.55 -9.17
C VAL A 165 -0.31 18.69 -8.26
N VAL A 166 0.37 19.69 -8.83
CA VAL A 166 0.87 20.84 -8.06
C VAL A 166 -0.27 21.65 -7.45
N ALA A 167 -1.36 21.86 -8.20
CA ALA A 167 -2.54 22.56 -7.70
C ALA A 167 -3.18 21.79 -6.52
N LYS A 168 -3.35 20.48 -6.67
CA LYS A 168 -3.93 19.62 -5.62
C LYS A 168 -3.06 19.60 -4.36
N VAL A 169 -1.74 19.53 -4.49
CA VAL A 169 -0.81 19.60 -3.35
C VAL A 169 -0.94 20.93 -2.60
N LYS A 170 -1.06 22.05 -3.31
CA LYS A 170 -1.28 23.37 -2.70
C LYS A 170 -2.61 23.44 -1.94
N GLU A 171 -3.66 22.84 -2.50
CA GLU A 171 -5.00 22.81 -1.92
C GLU A 171 -5.05 21.96 -0.64
N VAL A 172 -4.54 20.71 -0.74
CA VAL A 172 -4.72 19.68 0.28
C VAL A 172 -3.63 19.74 1.35
N LYS A 173 -2.45 20.30 1.02
CA LYS A 173 -1.27 20.38 1.89
C LYS A 173 -0.91 19.00 2.47
N PRO A 174 -0.66 17.97 1.64
CA PRO A 174 -0.30 16.65 2.09
C PRO A 174 1.12 16.67 2.68
N PHE A 175 1.47 15.65 3.47
CA PHE A 175 2.85 15.49 3.94
C PHE A 175 3.74 14.75 2.94
N MET A 176 3.14 14.07 1.95
CA MET A 176 3.83 13.31 0.89
C MET A 176 2.99 13.26 -0.38
N VAL A 177 3.66 13.22 -1.53
CA VAL A 177 3.06 12.91 -2.84
C VAL A 177 3.57 11.56 -3.31
N THR A 178 2.71 10.75 -3.94
CA THR A 178 3.09 9.50 -4.59
C THR A 178 2.69 9.52 -6.05
N GLY A 179 3.67 9.30 -6.94
CA GLY A 179 3.46 9.13 -8.38
C GLY A 179 3.83 7.73 -8.84
N THR A 180 3.00 7.12 -9.70
CA THR A 180 3.31 5.82 -10.33
C THR A 180 3.44 5.96 -11.84
N ALA A 181 4.40 5.24 -12.44
CA ALA A 181 4.58 5.15 -13.89
C ALA A 181 4.95 3.73 -14.31
N LEU A 182 4.28 3.22 -15.33
CA LEU A 182 4.60 1.94 -15.96
C LEU A 182 5.35 2.11 -17.28
N MET A 183 5.38 3.32 -17.82
CA MET A 183 6.06 3.66 -19.07
C MET A 183 7.25 4.60 -18.80
N THR A 184 8.39 4.32 -19.43
CA THR A 184 9.60 5.17 -19.28
C THR A 184 9.40 6.58 -19.81
N THR A 185 8.51 6.78 -20.78
CA THR A 185 8.15 8.09 -21.31
C THR A 185 7.38 8.95 -20.32
N THR A 186 6.59 8.35 -19.45
CA THR A 186 5.69 9.05 -18.51
C THR A 186 6.35 9.37 -17.18
N MET A 187 7.35 8.58 -16.72
CA MET A 187 8.05 8.84 -15.45
C MET A 187 8.73 10.22 -15.41
N THR A 188 9.05 10.81 -16.58
CA THR A 188 9.64 12.15 -16.69
C THR A 188 8.73 13.28 -16.17
N ALA A 189 7.45 12.99 -15.92
CA ALA A 189 6.53 13.91 -15.26
C ALA A 189 6.93 14.18 -13.80
N PHE A 190 7.56 13.22 -13.10
CA PHE A 190 7.89 13.34 -11.68
C PHE A 190 8.91 14.45 -11.38
N PRO A 191 10.09 14.52 -12.03
CA PRO A 191 11.01 15.63 -11.80
C PRO A 191 10.40 16.99 -12.19
N ARG A 192 9.51 17.05 -13.19
CA ARG A 192 8.79 18.29 -13.54
C ARG A 192 7.86 18.73 -12.41
N ALA A 193 7.11 17.78 -11.83
CA ALA A 193 6.23 18.06 -10.69
C ALA A 193 7.03 18.47 -9.45
N ALA A 194 8.09 17.75 -9.10
CA ALA A 194 8.98 18.06 -7.99
C ALA A 194 9.61 19.45 -8.12
N SER A 195 10.11 19.81 -9.30
CA SER A 195 10.66 21.13 -9.56
C SER A 195 9.63 22.26 -9.37
N LYS A 196 8.39 22.07 -9.84
CA LYS A 196 7.31 23.05 -9.64
C LYS A 196 6.88 23.16 -8.17
N LEU A 197 6.91 22.07 -7.41
CA LEU A 197 6.64 22.07 -5.96
C LEU A 197 7.75 22.85 -5.23
N THR A 198 9.01 22.57 -5.51
CA THR A 198 10.16 23.28 -4.95
C THR A 198 10.11 24.77 -5.28
N ALA A 199 9.81 25.14 -6.53
CA ALA A 199 9.64 26.54 -6.95
C ALA A 199 8.49 27.26 -6.21
N ALA A 200 7.49 26.50 -5.75
CA ALA A 200 6.38 26.99 -4.93
C ALA A 200 6.70 27.00 -3.41
N GLY A 201 7.92 26.67 -3.00
CA GLY A 201 8.34 26.58 -1.59
C GLY A 201 7.82 25.34 -0.86
N ILE A 202 7.36 24.32 -1.60
CA ILE A 202 6.80 23.06 -1.05
C ILE A 202 7.88 21.97 -1.13
N ASN A 203 8.43 21.58 0.02
CA ASN A 203 9.55 20.64 0.14
C ASN A 203 9.13 19.33 0.81
N ILE A 204 8.06 18.71 0.35
CA ILE A 204 7.58 17.43 0.84
C ILE A 204 8.15 16.27 0.01
N PRO A 205 8.37 15.08 0.58
CA PRO A 205 8.84 13.92 -0.19
C PRO A 205 7.89 13.55 -1.34
N PHE A 206 8.48 13.25 -2.48
CA PHE A 206 7.78 12.77 -3.68
C PHE A 206 8.16 11.31 -3.92
N MET A 207 7.28 10.39 -3.56
CA MET A 207 7.50 8.96 -3.77
C MET A 207 7.25 8.60 -5.23
N ALA A 208 8.28 8.16 -5.93
CA ALA A 208 8.21 7.66 -7.29
C ALA A 208 8.22 6.13 -7.28
N ALA A 209 7.23 5.52 -7.94
CA ALA A 209 7.01 4.09 -7.97
C ALA A 209 6.50 3.62 -9.33
N GLY A 210 6.35 2.31 -9.51
CA GLY A 210 5.84 1.67 -10.72
C GLY A 210 6.93 1.02 -11.58
N GLY A 211 6.52 0.12 -12.47
CA GLY A 211 7.44 -0.78 -13.19
C GLY A 211 8.46 -0.09 -14.11
N ALA A 212 8.28 1.18 -14.46
CA ALA A 212 9.28 1.95 -15.20
C ALA A 212 10.28 2.68 -14.29
N VAL A 213 9.98 2.79 -12.99
CA VAL A 213 10.77 3.56 -12.02
C VAL A 213 11.75 2.64 -11.31
N ASN A 214 13.00 3.03 -11.24
CA ASN A 214 14.01 2.42 -10.39
C ASN A 214 14.53 3.43 -9.35
N ARG A 215 15.32 2.97 -8.41
CA ARG A 215 15.86 3.78 -7.32
C ARG A 215 16.71 4.94 -7.86
N ASP A 216 17.60 4.65 -8.83
CA ASP A 216 18.50 5.66 -9.41
C ASP A 216 17.70 6.82 -10.03
N PHE A 217 16.63 6.50 -10.75
CA PHE A 217 15.76 7.54 -11.30
C PHE A 217 15.02 8.31 -10.21
N ALA A 218 14.43 7.63 -9.25
CA ALA A 218 13.69 8.29 -8.16
C ALA A 218 14.59 9.23 -7.33
N GLU A 219 15.86 8.86 -7.17
CA GLU A 219 16.86 9.64 -6.43
C GLU A 219 17.58 10.70 -7.29
N SER A 220 17.37 10.73 -8.61
CA SER A 220 18.00 11.68 -9.53
C SER A 220 17.43 13.10 -9.45
N PHE A 221 16.29 13.32 -8.82
CA PHE A 221 15.65 14.63 -8.70
C PHE A 221 15.32 14.97 -7.24
N ASP A 222 15.30 16.28 -6.94
CA ASP A 222 14.98 16.75 -5.58
C ASP A 222 13.60 16.30 -5.13
N LEU A 223 13.44 16.07 -3.83
CA LEU A 223 12.26 15.52 -3.15
C LEU A 223 11.98 14.04 -3.45
N GLY A 224 12.56 13.45 -4.52
CA GLY A 224 12.27 12.11 -4.96
C GLY A 224 12.72 11.04 -3.96
N ILE A 225 11.87 10.08 -3.69
CA ILE A 225 12.15 8.85 -2.92
C ILE A 225 11.57 7.66 -3.66
N TYR A 226 12.11 6.48 -3.42
CA TYR A 226 11.74 5.28 -4.17
C TYR A 226 10.79 4.36 -3.37
N SER A 227 9.87 3.72 -4.09
CA SER A 227 9.14 2.56 -3.60
C SER A 227 9.04 1.53 -4.72
N GLU A 228 9.61 0.34 -4.49
CA GLU A 228 9.57 -0.77 -5.44
C GLU A 228 8.21 -1.46 -5.45
N LYS A 229 7.64 -1.66 -4.26
CA LYS A 229 6.42 -2.44 -4.04
C LYS A 229 5.42 -1.67 -3.18
N ALA A 230 4.14 -1.84 -3.46
CA ALA A 230 3.06 -1.19 -2.71
C ALA A 230 3.13 -1.38 -1.17
N PRO A 231 3.50 -2.56 -0.62
CA PRO A 231 3.67 -2.74 0.82
C PRO A 231 4.73 -1.85 1.48
N GLN A 232 5.67 -1.30 0.72
CA GLN A 232 6.71 -0.41 1.24
C GLN A 232 6.20 1.02 1.49
N THR A 233 5.07 1.40 0.89
CA THR A 233 4.54 2.76 0.97
C THR A 233 4.19 3.18 2.41
N PRO A 234 3.45 2.39 3.22
CA PRO A 234 3.13 2.76 4.59
C PRO A 234 4.34 2.93 5.51
N PRO A 235 5.32 2.00 5.58
CA PRO A 235 6.49 2.18 6.46
C PRO A 235 7.33 3.41 6.08
N ILE A 236 7.47 3.73 4.79
CA ILE A 236 8.14 4.96 4.35
C ILE A 236 7.34 6.20 4.82
N ALA A 237 6.02 6.18 4.68
CA ALA A 237 5.16 7.27 5.13
C ALA A 237 5.22 7.48 6.64
N ASP A 238 5.28 6.41 7.45
CA ASP A 238 5.45 6.49 8.90
C ASP A 238 6.78 7.20 9.26
N LYS A 239 7.87 6.91 8.55
CA LYS A 239 9.17 7.58 8.77
C LYS A 239 9.14 9.06 8.41
N ILE A 240 8.42 9.45 7.37
CA ILE A 240 8.24 10.86 7.02
C ILE A 240 7.51 11.60 8.15
N LEU A 241 6.49 11.00 8.75
CA LEU A 241 5.77 11.58 9.91
C LEU A 241 6.62 11.62 11.18
N GLU A 242 7.62 10.73 11.32
CA GLU A 242 8.65 10.79 12.38
C GLU A 242 9.66 11.94 12.16
N GLY A 243 9.53 12.70 11.07
CA GLY A 243 10.38 13.85 10.75
C GLY A 243 11.53 13.55 9.79
N TYR A 244 11.52 12.41 9.11
CA TYR A 244 12.51 12.12 8.07
C TYR A 244 12.20 12.96 6.83
N ASP A 245 13.19 13.68 6.34
CA ASP A 245 13.14 14.27 5.01
C ASP A 245 13.48 13.25 3.93
N TRP A 246 13.33 13.64 2.67
CA TRP A 246 13.62 12.77 1.53
C TRP A 246 15.08 12.30 1.47
N LYS A 247 16.05 13.08 2.00
CA LYS A 247 17.46 12.70 2.03
C LYS A 247 17.70 11.58 3.03
N LYS A 248 17.09 11.67 4.19
CA LYS A 248 17.22 10.66 5.24
C LYS A 248 16.49 9.37 4.84
N ILE A 249 15.32 9.47 4.19
CA ILE A 249 14.64 8.30 3.61
C ILE A 249 15.53 7.57 2.61
N ARG A 250 16.22 8.27 1.71
CA ARG A 250 17.16 7.66 0.76
C ARG A 250 18.32 6.95 1.45
N ALA A 251 18.89 7.59 2.47
CA ALA A 251 20.05 7.07 3.19
C ALA A 251 19.73 5.78 3.97
N GLU A 252 18.53 5.66 4.49
CA GLU A 252 18.08 4.55 5.35
C GLU A 252 17.03 3.67 4.65
N TRP A 253 16.92 3.75 3.31
CA TRP A 253 15.86 3.09 2.57
C TRP A 253 15.80 1.58 2.80
N ASP A 254 16.95 0.89 2.74
CA ASP A 254 17.05 -0.57 2.92
C ASP A 254 16.58 -1.00 4.32
N ASP A 255 16.91 -0.22 5.35
CA ASP A 255 16.48 -0.47 6.73
C ASP A 255 14.96 -0.24 6.92
N ILE A 256 14.41 0.77 6.22
CA ILE A 256 12.99 1.13 6.33
C ILE A 256 12.11 0.06 5.68
N VAL A 257 12.51 -0.47 4.53
CA VAL A 257 11.71 -1.41 3.76
C VAL A 257 12.02 -2.87 4.05
N GLY A 258 13.05 -3.15 4.85
CA GLY A 258 13.47 -4.50 5.22
C GLY A 258 14.06 -5.28 4.04
N ALA A 259 14.83 -4.62 3.17
CA ALA A 259 15.46 -5.18 1.98
C ALA A 259 16.82 -5.81 2.30
#